data_e4e2e6122c2cccde573bc20b7115c639
#
_entry.id   e4e2e6122c2cccde573bc20b7115c639
#
_cell.length_a   1.000
_cell.length_b   1.000
_cell.length_c   1.000
_cell.angle_alpha   90.00
_cell.angle_beta   90.00
_cell.angle_gamma   90.00
#
_symmetry.space_group_name_H-M   'P 1'
#
loop_
_entity.id
_entity.type
_entity.pdbx_description
1 polymer ?
#
loop_
_entity_poly.entity_id
_entity_poly.type
_entity_poly.pdbx_seq_one_letter_code
_entity_poly.pdbx_strand_id
1 'polypeptide(L)' 'MSDVAAVAARMEQLLREHPRTFYALVRELGDAEYRVILQAWGSLREARRLGRDEHGLYQLRRT' A
#
# COMPACT_ATOMS: atom_id res chain seq x y z
N MET A 1 10.91 14.70 8.29
CA MET A 1 9.94 14.13 7.34
C MET A 1 9.82 12.64 7.57
N SER A 2 8.63 12.14 7.50
CA SER A 2 8.39 10.72 7.73
C SER A 2 8.42 9.97 6.41
N ASP A 3 9.35 9.02 6.27
CA ASP A 3 9.41 8.16 5.10
C ASP A 3 8.15 7.30 4.98
N VAL A 4 7.47 7.07 6.09
CA VAL A 4 6.22 6.31 6.12
C VAL A 4 5.15 6.99 5.26
N ALA A 5 5.00 8.30 5.40
CA ALA A 5 4.00 9.03 4.61
C ALA A 5 4.31 8.97 3.12
N ALA A 6 5.58 9.09 2.74
CA ALA A 6 5.98 9.01 1.35
C ALA A 6 5.73 7.63 0.76
N VAL A 7 6.05 6.58 1.52
CA VAL A 7 5.82 5.21 1.08
C VAL A 7 4.31 4.92 0.98
N ALA A 8 3.52 5.39 1.94
CA ALA A 8 2.07 5.24 1.89
C ALA A 8 1.48 5.89 0.65
N ALA A 9 1.96 7.08 0.30
CA ALA A 9 1.50 7.79 -0.89
C ALA A 9 1.82 7.00 -2.16
N ARG A 10 3.02 6.40 -2.24
CA ARG A 10 3.40 5.55 -3.36
C ARG A 10 2.51 4.30 -3.45
N MET A 11 2.22 3.69 -2.30
CA MET A 11 1.33 2.53 -2.26
C MET A 11 -0.05 2.88 -2.82
N GLU A 12 -0.61 4.02 -2.40
CA GLU A 12 -1.90 4.47 -2.90
C GLU A 12 -1.85 4.67 -4.42
N GLN A 13 -0.79 5.28 -4.92
CA GLN A 13 -0.65 5.52 -6.35
C GLN A 13 -0.61 4.20 -7.12
N LEU A 14 0.18 3.24 -6.63
CA LEU A 14 0.28 1.93 -7.28
C LEU A 14 -1.06 1.20 -7.29
N LEU A 15 -1.80 1.28 -6.20
CA LEU A 15 -3.11 0.63 -6.10
C LEU A 15 -4.17 1.34 -6.95
N ARG A 16 -4.00 2.64 -7.23
CA ARG A 16 -4.88 3.34 -8.16
C ARG A 16 -4.69 2.85 -9.59
N GLU A 17 -3.47 2.44 -9.93
CA GLU A 17 -3.20 1.92 -11.27
C GLU A 17 -3.91 0.61 -11.52
N HIS A 18 -3.83 -0.32 -10.57
CA HIS A 18 -4.63 -1.55 -10.57
C HIS A 18 -4.42 -2.28 -9.24
N PRO A 19 -5.35 -3.18 -8.89
CA PRO A 19 -5.19 -3.99 -7.66
C PRO A 19 -3.92 -4.84 -7.72
N ARG A 20 -3.32 -5.07 -6.56
CA ARG A 20 -2.06 -5.81 -6.45
C ARG A 20 -2.05 -6.64 -5.18
N THR A 21 -1.18 -7.66 -5.16
CA THR A 21 -0.87 -8.36 -3.92
C THR A 21 0.07 -7.51 -3.08
N PHE A 22 0.14 -7.79 -1.78
CA PHE A 22 1.12 -7.12 -0.92
C PHE A 22 2.56 -7.39 -1.41
N TYR A 23 2.82 -8.63 -1.84
CA TYR A 23 4.13 -9.00 -2.38
C TYR A 23 4.52 -8.13 -3.58
N ALA A 24 3.57 -7.90 -4.48
CA ALA A 24 3.83 -7.06 -5.66
C ALA A 24 4.14 -5.61 -5.24
N LEU A 25 3.44 -5.10 -4.23
CA LEU A 25 3.72 -3.76 -3.70
C LEU A 25 5.13 -3.69 -3.12
N VAL A 26 5.53 -4.69 -2.35
CA VAL A 26 6.87 -4.72 -1.76
C VAL A 26 7.94 -4.72 -2.85
N ARG A 27 7.72 -5.46 -3.92
CA ARG A 27 8.66 -5.48 -5.04
C ARG A 27 8.78 -4.12 -5.72
N GLU A 28 7.66 -3.42 -5.91
CA GLU A 28 7.66 -2.10 -6.52
C GLU A 28 8.33 -1.05 -5.61
N LEU A 29 8.35 -1.32 -4.31
CA LEU A 29 8.94 -0.42 -3.30
C LEU A 29 10.31 -0.93 -2.86
N GLY A 30 11.03 -1.58 -3.75
CA GLY A 30 12.28 -2.28 -3.41
C GLY A 30 13.38 -1.42 -2.83
N ASP A 31 13.31 -0.09 -3.01
CA ASP A 31 14.27 0.85 -2.47
C ASP A 31 13.91 1.34 -1.06
N ALA A 32 12.74 0.95 -0.54
CA ALA A 32 12.31 1.35 0.80
C ALA A 32 12.63 0.25 1.80
N GLU A 33 12.90 0.65 3.06
CA GLU A 33 13.10 -0.32 4.13
C GLU A 33 11.80 -1.07 4.42
N TYR A 34 11.91 -2.37 4.64
CA TYR A 34 10.74 -3.20 4.89
C TYR A 34 9.94 -2.73 6.10
N ARG A 35 10.63 -2.28 7.16
CA ARG A 35 9.97 -1.73 8.34
C ARG A 35 9.06 -0.56 7.98
N VAL A 36 9.56 0.33 7.12
CA VAL A 36 8.80 1.50 6.69
C VAL A 36 7.60 1.07 5.85
N ILE A 37 7.80 0.07 4.99
CA ILE A 37 6.72 -0.48 4.18
C ILE A 37 5.61 -1.03 5.09
N LEU A 38 5.96 -1.78 6.12
CA LEU A 38 4.99 -2.33 7.05
C LEU A 38 4.25 -1.24 7.83
N GLN A 39 4.95 -0.20 8.23
CA GLN A 39 4.33 0.93 8.94
C GLN A 39 3.36 1.68 8.03
N ALA A 40 3.76 1.92 6.78
CA ALA A 40 2.90 2.58 5.80
C ALA A 40 1.65 1.75 5.52
N TRP A 41 1.83 0.43 5.39
CA TRP A 41 0.72 -0.50 5.17
C TRP A 41 -0.26 -0.46 6.34
N GLY A 42 0.26 -0.52 7.58
CA GLY A 42 -0.57 -0.41 8.77
C GLY A 42 -1.33 0.90 8.84
N SER A 43 -0.69 1.99 8.44
CA SER A 43 -1.33 3.31 8.41
C SER A 43 -2.52 3.33 7.45
N LEU A 44 -2.35 2.75 6.25
CA LEU A 44 -3.45 2.66 5.28
C LEU A 44 -4.58 1.78 5.78
N ARG A 45 -4.24 0.69 6.47
CA ARG A 45 -5.26 -0.20 7.05
C ARG A 45 -6.05 0.50 8.14
N GLU A 46 -5.39 1.22 9.03
CA GLU A 46 -6.05 1.96 10.10
C GLU A 46 -6.96 3.05 9.57
N ALA A 47 -6.55 3.69 8.47
CA ALA A 47 -7.36 4.71 7.83
C ALA A 47 -8.49 4.11 7.00
N ARG A 48 -8.59 2.79 6.95
CA ARG A 48 -9.61 2.04 6.20
C ARG A 48 -9.61 2.39 4.72
N ARG A 49 -8.42 2.63 4.19
CA ARG A 49 -8.27 2.95 2.77
C ARG A 49 -8.02 1.73 1.90
N LEU A 50 -7.81 0.56 2.52
CA LEU A 50 -7.53 -0.68 1.81
C LEU A 50 -8.76 -1.56 1.76
N GLY A 51 -8.97 -2.19 0.60
CA GLY A 51 -9.97 -3.22 0.42
C GLY A 51 -9.35 -4.40 -0.31
N ARG A 52 -10.09 -5.49 -0.41
CA ARG A 52 -9.70 -6.64 -1.21
C ARG A 52 -10.78 -6.90 -2.24
N ASP A 53 -10.36 -7.26 -3.45
CA ASP A 53 -11.31 -7.62 -4.49
C ASP A 53 -11.66 -9.10 -4.41
N GLU A 54 -12.47 -9.57 -5.36
CA GLU A 54 -12.93 -10.95 -5.39
C GLU A 54 -11.80 -11.95 -5.67
N HIS A 55 -10.67 -11.47 -6.19
CA HIS A 55 -9.51 -12.31 -6.47
C HIS A 55 -8.49 -12.28 -5.32
N GLY A 56 -8.80 -11.57 -4.23
CA GLY A 56 -7.91 -11.45 -3.09
C GLY A 56 -6.80 -10.41 -3.25
N LEU A 57 -6.86 -9.61 -4.31
CA LEU A 57 -5.91 -8.54 -4.52
C LEU A 57 -6.31 -7.31 -3.71
N TYR A 58 -5.32 -6.56 -3.23
CA TYR A 58 -5.60 -5.33 -2.51
C TYR A 58 -5.87 -4.18 -3.48
N GLN A 59 -6.75 -3.31 -3.08
CA GLN A 59 -7.11 -2.12 -3.85
C GLN A 59 -7.48 -1.00 -2.89
N LEU A 60 -7.51 0.23 -3.39
CA LEU A 60 -7.99 1.35 -2.59
C LEU A 60 -9.51 1.28 -2.48
N ARG A 61 -10.01 1.48 -1.27
CA ARG A 61 -11.44 1.56 -1.06
C ARG A 61 -11.92 2.92 -1.54
N ARG A 62 -13.05 2.92 -2.18
CA ARG A 62 -13.76 4.14 -2.49
C ARG A 62 -14.61 4.53 -1.28
N THR A 63 -14.51 5.76 -0.91
CA THR A 63 -15.36 6.31 0.15
C THR A 63 -16.64 6.87 -0.43
#